data_b60acbe78471de7cdbf0d7f6f72115e8
#
_entry.id   b60acbe78471de7cdbf0d7f6f72115e8
#
_cell.length_a   1.000
_cell.length_b   1.000
_cell.length_c   1.000
_cell.angle_alpha   90.00
_cell.angle_beta   90.00
_cell.angle_gamma   90.00
#
_symmetry.space_group_name_H-M   'P 1'
#
loop_
_entity.id
_entity.type
_entity.pdbx_description
1 polymer ?
#
loop_
_entity_poly.entity_id
_entity_poly.type
_entity_poly.pdbx_seq_one_letter_code
_entity_poly.pdbx_strand_id
1 'polypeptide(L)'
;MLCAHLIEVIRALAPQEDRPVLIFDAMNLFLRVYSANPSISKHGHHVGGVVGFLKSMRNIIDRFSPRQIYVVWEGGGSSRRRAIYPEYKKGKKPARMNKFYEQDIPDTQQNRNKQIATLISMMKNLPICQVYVGDCEG
;
A
#
# COMPACT_ATOMS: atom_id res chain seq x y z
N MET A 1 17.74 5.58 1.07
CA MET A 1 17.75 6.55 -0.06
C MET A 1 16.37 6.85 -0.58
N LEU A 2 15.55 5.88 -0.93
CA LEU A 2 14.20 6.14 -1.44
C LEU A 2 13.33 6.94 -0.45
N CYS A 3 13.39 6.60 0.84
CA CYS A 3 12.66 7.30 1.89
C CYS A 3 13.14 8.74 2.12
N ALA A 4 14.48 8.98 2.08
CA ALA A 4 15.01 10.32 2.25
C ALA A 4 14.57 11.26 1.15
N HIS A 5 14.64 10.82 -0.11
CA HIS A 5 14.16 11.60 -1.24
C HIS A 5 12.64 11.84 -1.19
N LEU A 6 11.88 10.84 -0.78
CA LEU A 6 10.44 10.99 -0.60
C LEU A 6 10.10 12.03 0.48
N ILE A 7 10.85 12.04 1.58
CA ILE A 7 10.72 13.04 2.64
C ILE A 7 11.01 14.45 2.11
N GLU A 8 12.07 14.61 1.32
CA GLU A 8 12.42 15.92 0.73
C GLU A 8 11.32 16.42 -0.22
N VAL A 9 10.84 15.55 -1.11
CA VAL A 9 9.75 15.90 -2.03
C VAL A 9 8.50 16.33 -1.26
N ILE A 10 8.10 15.58 -0.25
CA ILE A 10 6.90 15.90 0.53
C ILE A 10 7.08 17.18 1.35
N ARG A 11 8.27 17.43 1.91
CA ARG A 11 8.57 18.68 2.64
C ARG A 11 8.62 19.91 1.74
N ALA A 12 9.04 19.76 0.49
CA ALA A 12 9.06 20.84 -0.49
C ALA A 12 7.66 21.23 -0.98
N LEU A 13 6.63 20.42 -0.67
CA LEU A 13 5.25 20.72 -1.00
C LEU A 13 4.72 21.82 -0.07
N ALA A 14 4.93 23.08 -0.44
CA ALA A 14 4.26 24.17 0.27
C ALA A 14 2.73 24.02 0.19
N PRO A 15 2.01 24.30 1.28
CA PRO A 15 0.54 24.24 1.27
C PRO A 15 0.00 25.26 0.27
N GLN A 16 -0.49 24.78 -0.85
CA GLN A 16 -1.23 25.57 -1.82
C GLN A 16 -2.63 24.97 -1.90
N GLU A 17 -3.65 25.82 -1.76
CA GLU A 17 -5.05 25.39 -1.73
C GLU A 17 -5.47 24.64 -3.00
N ASP A 18 -4.86 24.98 -4.13
CA ASP A 18 -5.16 24.39 -5.45
C ASP A 18 -4.52 23.01 -5.68
N ARG A 19 -3.68 22.54 -4.77
CA ARG A 19 -3.06 21.22 -4.92
C ARG A 19 -3.97 20.10 -4.42
N PRO A 20 -3.99 18.95 -5.10
CA PRO A 20 -4.86 17.83 -4.70
C PRO A 20 -4.45 17.24 -3.35
N VAL A 21 -5.43 16.67 -2.69
CA VAL A 21 -5.23 15.72 -1.59
C VAL A 21 -5.17 14.32 -2.19
N LEU A 22 -4.12 13.56 -1.88
CA LEU A 22 -4.02 12.17 -2.31
C LEU A 22 -4.50 11.24 -1.20
N ILE A 23 -5.35 10.30 -1.58
CA ILE A 23 -5.83 9.24 -0.71
C ILE A 23 -5.45 7.91 -1.35
N PHE A 24 -4.62 7.13 -0.66
CA PHE A 24 -4.23 5.80 -1.10
C PHE A 24 -5.08 4.74 -0.39
N ASP A 25 -5.76 3.91 -1.17
CA ASP A 25 -6.27 2.62 -0.70
C ASP A 25 -5.07 1.68 -0.54
N ALA A 26 -4.59 1.56 0.70
CA ALA A 26 -3.34 0.90 1.01
C ALA A 26 -3.37 -0.59 0.70
N MET A 27 -4.45 -1.29 1.02
CA MET A 27 -4.54 -2.72 0.78
C MET A 27 -4.63 -3.04 -0.71
N ASN A 28 -5.38 -2.27 -1.47
CA ASN A 28 -5.48 -2.44 -2.92
C ASN A 28 -4.12 -2.22 -3.59
N LEU A 29 -3.47 -1.10 -3.28
CA LEU A 29 -2.14 -0.81 -3.82
C LEU A 29 -1.13 -1.88 -3.42
N PHE A 30 -1.10 -2.26 -2.14
CA PHE A 30 -0.17 -3.29 -1.63
C PHE A 30 -0.35 -4.63 -2.34
N LEU A 31 -1.57 -5.14 -2.45
CA LEU A 31 -1.83 -6.43 -3.07
C LEU A 31 -1.45 -6.45 -4.55
N ARG A 32 -1.69 -5.37 -5.26
CA ARG A 32 -1.29 -5.23 -6.67
C ARG A 32 0.22 -5.29 -6.86
N VAL A 33 0.96 -4.52 -6.08
CA VAL A 33 2.43 -4.47 -6.22
C VAL A 33 3.10 -5.71 -5.64
N TYR A 34 2.56 -6.28 -4.57
CA TYR A 34 3.04 -7.53 -3.99
C TYR A 34 2.99 -8.69 -4.98
N SER A 35 1.89 -8.82 -5.72
CA SER A 35 1.73 -9.87 -6.73
C SER A 35 2.56 -9.65 -8.00
N ALA A 36 2.92 -8.42 -8.31
CA ALA A 36 3.58 -8.05 -9.56
C ALA A 36 5.08 -7.78 -9.43
N ASN A 37 5.59 -7.52 -8.23
CA ASN A 37 6.98 -7.12 -8.02
C ASN A 37 7.79 -8.25 -7.37
N PRO A 38 8.75 -8.85 -8.12
CA PRO A 38 9.56 -9.97 -7.63
C PRO A 38 10.81 -9.55 -6.85
N SER A 39 10.90 -8.33 -6.37
CA SER A 39 12.10 -7.83 -5.71
C SER A 39 12.46 -8.63 -4.46
N ILE A 40 13.74 -8.99 -4.37
CA ILE A 40 14.33 -9.74 -3.27
C ILE A 40 15.39 -8.89 -2.59
N SER A 41 15.41 -8.90 -1.26
CA SER A 41 16.44 -8.23 -0.48
C SER A 41 17.78 -8.94 -0.60
N LYS A 42 18.87 -8.26 -0.18
CA LYS A 42 20.21 -8.86 -0.09
C LYS A 42 20.28 -10.11 0.81
N HIS A 43 19.29 -10.32 1.64
CA HIS A 43 19.17 -11.50 2.52
C HIS A 43 18.24 -12.58 1.96
N GLY A 44 17.81 -12.47 0.71
CA GLY A 44 16.96 -13.46 0.04
C GLY A 44 15.47 -13.40 0.37
N HIS A 45 15.01 -12.36 1.09
CA HIS A 45 13.59 -12.21 1.41
C HIS A 45 12.84 -11.42 0.34
N HIS A 46 11.65 -11.89 -0.01
CA HIS A 46 10.76 -11.15 -0.90
C HIS A 46 10.30 -9.86 -0.24
N VAL A 47 10.51 -8.74 -0.92
CA VAL A 47 10.19 -7.38 -0.45
C VAL A 47 9.42 -6.56 -1.48
N GLY A 48 8.86 -7.24 -2.48
CA GLY A 48 8.18 -6.62 -3.61
C GLY A 48 7.00 -5.75 -3.21
N GLY A 49 6.26 -6.12 -2.17
CA GLY A 49 5.18 -5.32 -1.64
C GLY A 49 5.65 -3.97 -1.10
N VAL A 50 6.70 -3.98 -0.28
CA VAL A 50 7.29 -2.75 0.28
C VAL A 50 7.87 -1.86 -0.82
N VAL A 51 8.74 -2.43 -1.65
CA VAL A 51 9.42 -1.68 -2.72
C VAL A 51 8.43 -1.15 -3.75
N GLY A 52 7.51 -1.98 -4.20
CA GLY A 52 6.51 -1.59 -5.18
C GLY A 52 5.55 -0.53 -4.66
N PHE A 53 5.13 -0.63 -3.40
CA PHE A 53 4.25 0.35 -2.77
C PHE A 53 4.92 1.73 -2.72
N LEU A 54 6.14 1.81 -2.20
CA LEU A 54 6.87 3.07 -2.08
C LEU A 54 7.21 3.69 -3.44
N LYS A 55 7.57 2.88 -4.45
CA LYS A 55 7.80 3.35 -5.81
C LYS A 55 6.53 3.90 -6.45
N SER A 56 5.41 3.21 -6.30
CA SER A 56 4.12 3.66 -6.84
C SER A 56 3.66 4.95 -6.17
N MET A 57 3.79 5.03 -4.86
CA MET A 57 3.47 6.23 -4.09
C MET A 57 4.32 7.41 -4.58
N ARG A 58 5.63 7.22 -4.71
CA ARG A 58 6.54 8.26 -5.22
C ARG A 58 6.12 8.77 -6.59
N ASN A 59 5.87 7.87 -7.54
CA ASN A 59 5.47 8.25 -8.89
C ASN A 59 4.18 9.09 -8.91
N ILE A 60 3.22 8.75 -8.05
CA ILE A 60 1.97 9.50 -7.93
C ILE A 60 2.20 10.87 -7.30
N ILE A 61 3.02 10.94 -6.25
CA ILE A 61 3.38 12.19 -5.59
C ILE A 61 4.11 13.12 -6.55
N ASP A 62 5.10 12.63 -7.28
CA ASP A 62 5.86 13.39 -8.26
C ASP A 62 4.95 13.94 -9.38
N ARG A 63 3.96 13.14 -9.79
CA ARG A 63 3.02 13.54 -10.86
C ARG A 63 2.00 14.58 -10.42
N PHE A 64 1.48 14.48 -9.21
CA PHE A 64 0.34 15.31 -8.77
C PHE A 64 0.73 16.41 -7.80
N SER A 65 1.95 16.38 -7.25
CA SER A 65 2.43 17.36 -6.26
C SER A 65 1.37 17.71 -5.19
N PRO A 66 0.89 16.72 -4.41
CA PRO A 66 -0.24 16.91 -3.52
C PRO A 66 0.09 17.87 -2.36
N ARG A 67 -0.93 18.51 -1.81
CA ARG A 67 -0.79 19.29 -0.57
C ARG A 67 -0.83 18.41 0.68
N GLN A 68 -1.48 17.25 0.59
CA GLN A 68 -1.62 16.31 1.70
C GLN A 68 -1.80 14.89 1.20
N ILE A 69 -1.31 13.93 1.98
CA ILE A 69 -1.33 12.52 1.65
C ILE A 69 -1.95 11.73 2.79
N TYR A 70 -2.97 10.95 2.47
CA TYR A 70 -3.57 9.96 3.35
C TYR A 70 -3.31 8.56 2.83
N VAL A 71 -2.95 7.66 3.72
CA VAL A 71 -2.85 6.22 3.45
C VAL A 71 -3.88 5.52 4.33
N VAL A 72 -4.89 4.94 3.71
CA VAL A 72 -6.02 4.33 4.40
C VAL A 72 -5.85 2.82 4.41
N TRP A 73 -5.72 2.26 5.59
CA TRP A 73 -5.67 0.82 5.84
C TRP A 73 -7.05 0.31 6.21
N GLU A 74 -7.56 -0.65 5.46
CA GLU A 74 -8.84 -1.26 5.79
C GLU A 74 -8.68 -2.45 6.74
N GLY A 75 -9.59 -2.57 7.69
CA GLY A 75 -9.60 -3.61 8.73
C GLY A 75 -10.39 -4.86 8.38
N GLY A 76 -10.46 -5.23 7.13
CA GLY A 76 -10.98 -6.53 6.70
C GLY A 76 -12.49 -6.67 6.70
N GLY A 77 -13.14 -6.19 5.72
CA GLY A 77 -14.48 -6.60 5.36
C GLY A 77 -15.45 -5.46 5.09
N SER A 78 -16.29 -5.71 4.17
CA SER A 78 -17.37 -4.83 3.73
C SER A 78 -18.69 -5.26 4.37
N SER A 79 -18.73 -5.43 5.68
CA SER A 79 -19.93 -5.89 6.39
C SER A 79 -21.14 -4.98 6.11
N ARG A 80 -20.92 -3.66 6.11
CA ARG A 80 -21.96 -2.70 5.79
C ARG A 80 -22.50 -2.83 4.37
N ARG A 81 -21.61 -3.02 3.38
CA ARG A 81 -22.01 -3.22 1.97
C ARG A 81 -22.67 -4.56 1.78
N ARG A 82 -22.22 -5.61 2.48
CA ARG A 82 -22.85 -6.94 2.44
C ARG A 82 -24.22 -6.97 3.12
N ALA A 83 -24.43 -6.13 4.12
CA ALA A 83 -25.74 -5.98 4.75
C ALA A 83 -26.78 -5.40 3.75
N ILE A 84 -26.33 -4.51 2.86
CA ILE A 84 -27.19 -3.92 1.82
C ILE A 84 -27.28 -4.85 0.60
N TYR A 85 -26.16 -5.46 0.20
CA TYR A 85 -26.06 -6.34 -0.94
C TYR A 85 -25.23 -7.59 -0.61
N PRO A 86 -25.87 -8.71 -0.21
CA PRO A 86 -25.17 -9.92 0.25
C PRO A 86 -24.20 -10.54 -0.76
N GLU A 87 -24.45 -10.34 -2.07
CA GLU A 87 -23.58 -10.85 -3.13
C GLU A 87 -22.33 -9.98 -3.37
N TYR A 88 -22.18 -8.88 -2.65
CA TYR A 88 -21.05 -7.97 -2.84
C TYR A 88 -19.72 -8.69 -2.60
N LYS A 89 -18.89 -8.72 -3.65
CA LYS A 89 -17.60 -9.44 -3.69
C LYS A 89 -17.68 -10.95 -3.39
N LYS A 90 -18.87 -11.56 -3.43
CA LYS A 90 -19.02 -13.01 -3.28
C LYS A 90 -18.36 -13.72 -4.47
N GLY A 91 -17.52 -14.71 -4.18
CA GLY A 91 -16.83 -15.50 -5.21
C GLY A 91 -15.60 -14.85 -5.85
N LYS A 92 -15.18 -13.65 -5.44
CA LYS A 92 -13.86 -13.15 -5.82
C LYS A 92 -12.78 -14.02 -5.20
N LYS A 93 -12.08 -14.75 -6.05
CA LYS A 93 -10.89 -15.50 -5.61
C LYS A 93 -9.84 -14.50 -5.10
N PRO A 94 -9.15 -14.79 -3.99
CA PRO A 94 -7.99 -14.01 -3.58
C PRO A 94 -7.04 -13.88 -4.77
N ALA A 95 -6.50 -12.69 -4.99
CA ALA A 95 -5.50 -12.50 -6.03
C ALA A 95 -4.36 -13.50 -5.78
N ARG A 96 -3.99 -14.26 -6.80
CA ARG A 96 -2.84 -15.16 -6.72
C ARG A 96 -1.61 -14.28 -6.52
N MET A 97 -1.05 -14.38 -5.35
CA MET A 97 0.10 -13.61 -4.95
C MET A 97 1.37 -14.30 -5.43
N ASN A 98 2.36 -13.51 -5.77
CA ASN A 98 3.69 -14.00 -6.10
C ASN A 98 3.72 -14.97 -7.29
N LYS A 99 3.28 -14.50 -8.44
CA LYS A 99 3.23 -15.29 -9.69
C LYS A 99 4.61 -15.75 -10.22
N PHE A 100 5.68 -15.14 -9.73
CA PHE A 100 7.02 -15.32 -10.27
C PHE A 100 7.85 -16.37 -9.55
N TYR A 101 7.44 -16.79 -8.35
CA TYR A 101 8.20 -17.70 -7.49
C TYR A 101 7.30 -18.83 -7.01
N GLU A 102 7.18 -19.88 -7.80
CA GLU A 102 6.33 -21.02 -7.42
C GLU A 102 7.00 -21.94 -6.41
N GLN A 103 8.34 -22.00 -6.39
CA GLN A 103 9.09 -22.98 -5.59
C GLN A 103 9.99 -22.36 -4.50
N ASP A 104 10.59 -21.18 -4.74
CA ASP A 104 11.65 -20.68 -3.87
C ASP A 104 11.16 -19.65 -2.83
N ILE A 105 10.03 -18.99 -3.08
CA ILE A 105 9.48 -18.01 -2.16
C ILE A 105 8.00 -18.30 -1.96
N PRO A 106 7.63 -19.03 -0.92
CA PRO A 106 6.23 -19.31 -0.66
C PRO A 106 5.45 -18.02 -0.39
N ASP A 107 4.34 -17.85 -1.09
CA ASP A 107 3.36 -16.82 -0.80
C ASP A 107 2.66 -17.16 0.51
N THR A 108 3.25 -16.74 1.61
CA THR A 108 2.68 -16.96 2.92
C THR A 108 1.97 -15.71 3.42
N GLN A 109 0.89 -15.92 4.12
CA GLN A 109 0.20 -14.85 4.87
C GLN A 109 1.17 -14.12 5.80
N GLN A 110 2.11 -14.85 6.37
CA GLN A 110 3.15 -14.31 7.26
C GLN A 110 4.06 -13.31 6.53
N ASN A 111 4.57 -13.65 5.33
CA ASN A 111 5.40 -12.75 4.54
C ASN A 111 4.65 -11.47 4.18
N ARG A 112 3.42 -11.59 3.75
CA ARG A 112 2.55 -10.45 3.44
C ARG A 112 2.34 -9.55 4.65
N ASN A 113 1.97 -10.12 5.78
CA ASN A 113 1.75 -9.38 7.02
C ASN A 113 3.02 -8.67 7.50
N LYS A 114 4.18 -9.33 7.37
CA LYS A 114 5.48 -8.74 7.70
C LYS A 114 5.77 -7.51 6.81
N GLN A 115 5.51 -7.60 5.52
CA GLN A 115 5.72 -6.47 4.61
C GLN A 115 4.76 -5.31 4.90
N ILE A 116 3.49 -5.59 5.20
CA ILE A 116 2.52 -4.57 5.61
C ILE A 116 2.97 -3.87 6.90
N ALA A 117 3.37 -4.63 7.91
CA ALA A 117 3.89 -4.07 9.16
C ALA A 117 5.13 -3.19 8.94
N THR A 118 6.02 -3.61 8.05
CA THR A 118 7.20 -2.85 7.66
C THR A 118 6.80 -1.51 7.01
N LEU A 119 5.86 -1.53 6.07
CA LEU A 119 5.35 -0.31 5.44
C LEU A 119 4.73 0.66 6.44
N ILE A 120 3.88 0.17 7.33
CA ILE A 120 3.25 1.00 8.37
C ILE A 120 4.31 1.65 9.24
N SER A 121 5.33 0.89 9.65
CA SER A 121 6.44 1.40 10.46
C SER A 121 7.27 2.45 9.72
N MET A 122 7.62 2.20 8.46
CA MET A 122 8.38 3.15 7.64
C MET A 122 7.62 4.45 7.42
N MET A 123 6.33 4.38 7.14
CA MET A 123 5.51 5.56 6.87
C MET A 123 5.23 6.42 8.10
N LYS A 124 5.43 5.91 9.32
CA LYS A 124 5.37 6.73 10.55
C LYS A 124 6.41 7.87 10.56
N ASN A 125 7.51 7.70 9.85
CA ASN A 125 8.57 8.70 9.76
C ASN A 125 8.41 9.65 8.56
N LEU A 126 7.34 9.52 7.81
CA LEU A 126 7.03 10.35 6.67
C LEU A 126 5.90 11.34 7.03
N PRO A 127 5.84 12.52 6.40
CA PRO A 127 4.75 13.47 6.58
C PRO A 127 3.47 13.00 5.85
N ILE A 128 2.99 11.84 6.22
CA ILE A 128 1.83 11.14 5.67
C ILE A 128 0.88 10.83 6.82
N CYS A 129 -0.40 11.07 6.62
CA CYS A 129 -1.42 10.64 7.57
C CYS A 129 -1.85 9.21 7.28
N GLN A 130 -1.56 8.29 8.17
CA GLN A 130 -2.09 6.93 8.11
C GLN A 130 -3.40 6.83 8.86
N VAL A 131 -4.41 6.30 8.19
CA VAL A 131 -5.74 6.11 8.75
C VAL A 131 -6.07 4.62 8.73
N TYR A 132 -6.52 4.11 9.85
CA TYR A 132 -7.05 2.75 9.94
C TYR A 132 -8.57 2.81 10.09
N VAL A 133 -9.26 2.13 9.20
CA VAL A 133 -10.72 2.06 9.22
C VAL A 133 -11.13 0.61 9.45
N GLY A 134 -11.68 0.34 10.61
CA GLY A 134 -12.27 -0.96 10.91
C GLY A 134 -13.59 -1.13 10.18
N ASP A 135 -13.81 -2.34 9.64
CA ASP A 135 -15.09 -2.77 9.06
C ASP A 135 -15.60 -1.96 7.85
N CYS A 136 -14.72 -1.19 7.21
CA CYS A 136 -14.98 -0.46 5.97
C CYS A 136 -13.89 -0.76 4.94
N GLU A 137 -14.22 -0.51 3.67
CA GLU A 137 -13.20 -0.46 2.61
C GLU A 137 -12.58 0.93 2.54
N GLY A 138 -11.29 0.97 2.33
CA GLY A 138 -10.53 2.20 2.15
C GLY A 138 -10.91 3.03 0.92
#